data_42c564fdb7810c2018d50c3f318299e6
#
_entry.id   42c564fdb7810c2018d50c3f318299e6
#
_cell.length_a   1.000
_cell.length_b   1.000
_cell.length_c   1.000
_cell.angle_alpha   90.00
_cell.angle_beta   90.00
_cell.angle_gamma   90.00
#
_symmetry.space_group_name_H-M   'P 1'
#
loop_
_entity.id
_entity.type
_entity.pdbx_description
1 polymer ?
#
loop_
_entity_poly.entity_id
_entity_poly.type
_entity_poly.pdbx_seq_one_letter_code
_entity_poly.pdbx_strand_id
1 'polypeptide(L)'
;MKHWIPASALLVALSALPALAAESTFERTLSISGTVTLHVSTGSGNIHIEPGSDNQVHVFGRVKSHGFGESDERVRQIAANPPIEQTGNILHIGSHMENMHNISIDYEIKAPARAILEASSGSGDVTDTGVGVNARLNTGSGNIHAQGLKESFSVETGSGNIYAEQTGSGDVKADTGSGNIELRNINGGLKAQTGSGDIKLNGEPREGWRVTTGSGNVDLWTEKSAFNLDASTGSGDIHSDHEMSVQGSFSKHHISGKINGGGPTIRVETGSGDIRVH
;
A
#
# COMPACT_ATOMS: atom_id res chain seq x y z
N MET A 1 -9.62 -66.27 -52.75
CA MET A 1 -9.61 -64.80 -52.71
C MET A 1 -9.98 -64.37 -51.29
N LYS A 2 -8.99 -63.93 -50.50
CA LYS A 2 -9.20 -63.45 -49.12
C LYS A 2 -9.28 -61.93 -49.15
N HIS A 3 -10.44 -61.36 -48.85
CA HIS A 3 -10.63 -59.91 -48.68
C HIS A 3 -10.15 -59.45 -47.31
N TRP A 4 -9.16 -58.62 -47.28
CA TRP A 4 -8.64 -57.96 -46.08
C TRP A 4 -9.35 -56.61 -45.90
N ILE A 5 -10.05 -56.42 -44.82
CA ILE A 5 -10.70 -55.13 -44.43
C ILE A 5 -9.72 -54.39 -43.54
N PRO A 6 -9.32 -53.14 -43.83
CA PRO A 6 -8.50 -52.35 -42.94
C PRO A 6 -9.37 -51.78 -41.79
N ALA A 7 -8.95 -52.03 -40.55
CA ALA A 7 -9.53 -51.38 -39.35
C ALA A 7 -9.06 -49.92 -39.29
N SER A 8 -9.98 -48.97 -39.50
CA SER A 8 -9.75 -47.56 -39.24
C SER A 8 -9.72 -47.28 -37.77
N ALA A 9 -8.57 -46.94 -37.21
CA ALA A 9 -8.44 -46.46 -35.84
C ALA A 9 -8.96 -45.01 -35.73
N LEU A 10 -10.05 -44.82 -35.01
CA LEU A 10 -10.59 -43.50 -34.68
C LEU A 10 -9.76 -42.89 -33.56
N LEU A 11 -8.92 -41.93 -33.88
CA LEU A 11 -8.13 -41.16 -32.88
C LEU A 11 -9.07 -40.14 -32.23
N VAL A 12 -9.55 -40.41 -31.03
CA VAL A 12 -10.30 -39.41 -30.22
C VAL A 12 -9.26 -38.47 -29.61
N ALA A 13 -9.14 -37.28 -30.17
CA ALA A 13 -8.38 -36.20 -29.57
C ALA A 13 -9.16 -35.66 -28.36
N LEU A 14 -8.72 -36.05 -27.18
CA LEU A 14 -9.24 -35.50 -25.90
C LEU A 14 -8.67 -34.06 -25.77
N SER A 15 -9.43 -33.07 -26.19
CA SER A 15 -9.12 -31.68 -25.92
C SER A 15 -9.29 -31.43 -24.42
N ALA A 16 -8.19 -31.28 -23.69
CA ALA A 16 -8.21 -30.80 -22.31
C ALA A 16 -8.74 -29.35 -22.32
N LEU A 17 -9.98 -29.16 -21.89
CA LEU A 17 -10.49 -27.83 -21.59
C LEU A 17 -9.69 -27.29 -20.41
N PRO A 18 -9.18 -26.04 -20.46
CA PRO A 18 -8.56 -25.44 -19.29
C PRO A 18 -9.61 -25.41 -18.19
N ALA A 19 -9.30 -25.99 -17.03
CA ALA A 19 -10.13 -25.85 -15.87
C ALA A 19 -10.10 -24.39 -15.45
N LEU A 20 -11.22 -23.68 -15.67
CA LEU A 20 -11.42 -22.34 -15.19
C LEU A 20 -11.49 -22.41 -13.66
N ALA A 21 -10.63 -21.64 -12.98
CA ALA A 21 -10.71 -21.47 -11.54
C ALA A 21 -12.13 -20.97 -11.18
N ALA A 22 -12.74 -21.52 -10.13
CA ALA A 22 -14.06 -21.09 -9.72
C ALA A 22 -13.99 -19.65 -9.21
N GLU A 23 -14.88 -18.81 -9.71
CA GLU A 23 -15.07 -17.43 -9.30
C GLU A 23 -16.52 -17.18 -8.96
N SER A 24 -16.77 -16.43 -7.90
CA SER A 24 -18.10 -15.94 -7.51
C SER A 24 -17.98 -14.55 -6.92
N THR A 25 -19.03 -13.77 -7.02
CA THR A 25 -19.06 -12.40 -6.53
C THR A 25 -20.19 -12.19 -5.52
N PHE A 26 -20.03 -11.22 -4.67
CA PHE A 26 -21.09 -10.72 -3.79
C PHE A 26 -21.09 -9.21 -3.73
N GLU A 27 -22.20 -8.65 -3.34
CA GLU A 27 -22.41 -7.22 -3.18
C GLU A 27 -23.21 -6.97 -1.92
N ARG A 28 -22.81 -6.01 -1.10
CA ARG A 28 -23.50 -5.62 0.13
C ARG A 28 -23.46 -4.11 0.28
N THR A 29 -24.58 -3.55 0.69
CA THR A 29 -24.69 -2.14 1.08
C THR A 29 -25.09 -2.09 2.55
N LEU A 30 -24.28 -1.42 3.35
CA LEU A 30 -24.39 -1.34 4.79
C LEU A 30 -24.70 0.10 5.19
N SER A 31 -25.85 0.33 5.83
CA SER A 31 -26.23 1.65 6.33
C SER A 31 -25.45 2.01 7.58
N ILE A 32 -24.99 3.25 7.65
CA ILE A 32 -24.25 3.81 8.79
C ILE A 32 -24.84 5.15 9.20
N SER A 33 -24.57 5.57 10.43
CA SER A 33 -24.99 6.86 10.95
C SER A 33 -23.82 7.57 11.66
N GLY A 34 -23.22 8.57 11.00
CA GLY A 34 -22.04 9.28 11.52
C GLY A 34 -20.71 8.65 11.07
N THR A 35 -19.66 8.83 11.89
CA THR A 35 -18.33 8.33 11.57
C THR A 35 -18.28 6.81 11.63
N VAL A 36 -17.83 6.17 10.55
CA VAL A 36 -17.63 4.73 10.47
C VAL A 36 -16.17 4.37 10.79
N THR A 37 -15.98 3.26 11.50
CA THR A 37 -14.69 2.58 11.64
C THR A 37 -14.71 1.35 10.72
N LEU A 38 -13.79 1.32 9.78
CA LEU A 38 -13.73 0.30 8.74
C LEU A 38 -12.45 -0.51 8.88
N HIS A 39 -12.60 -1.79 9.20
CA HIS A 39 -11.54 -2.78 9.21
C HIS A 39 -11.72 -3.72 8.02
N VAL A 40 -10.76 -3.71 7.10
CA VAL A 40 -10.78 -4.55 5.90
C VAL A 40 -9.58 -5.48 5.93
N SER A 41 -9.80 -6.78 5.77
CA SER A 41 -8.70 -7.74 5.72
C SER A 41 -8.92 -8.81 4.66
N THR A 42 -7.82 -9.25 4.02
CA THR A 42 -7.81 -10.38 3.11
C THR A 42 -6.48 -11.14 3.19
N GLY A 43 -6.52 -12.44 2.98
CA GLY A 43 -5.30 -13.25 2.97
C GLY A 43 -4.44 -13.04 1.73
N SER A 44 -5.06 -13.00 0.56
CA SER A 44 -4.33 -13.01 -0.72
C SER A 44 -5.01 -12.19 -1.83
N GLY A 45 -5.99 -11.38 -1.52
CA GLY A 45 -6.69 -10.54 -2.50
C GLY A 45 -6.24 -9.10 -2.47
N ASN A 46 -6.64 -8.37 -3.47
CA ASN A 46 -6.45 -6.94 -3.53
C ASN A 46 -7.56 -6.20 -2.77
N ILE A 47 -7.23 -5.06 -2.20
CA ILE A 47 -8.19 -4.16 -1.56
C ILE A 47 -8.15 -2.83 -2.30
N HIS A 48 -9.30 -2.42 -2.82
CA HIS A 48 -9.48 -1.10 -3.42
C HIS A 48 -10.56 -0.34 -2.66
N ILE A 49 -10.22 0.86 -2.18
CA ILE A 49 -11.11 1.70 -1.38
C ILE A 49 -11.20 3.07 -2.04
N GLU A 50 -12.43 3.53 -2.24
CA GLU A 50 -12.71 4.83 -2.85
C GLU A 50 -13.82 5.58 -2.10
N PRO A 51 -13.88 6.92 -2.21
CA PRO A 51 -14.94 7.69 -1.59
C PRO A 51 -16.32 7.34 -2.15
N GLY A 52 -17.28 7.17 -1.25
CA GLY A 52 -18.69 6.89 -1.52
C GLY A 52 -19.63 7.83 -0.79
N SER A 53 -20.84 7.39 -0.56
CA SER A 53 -21.87 8.14 0.17
C SER A 53 -21.57 8.22 1.67
N ASP A 54 -21.96 9.31 2.32
CA ASP A 54 -21.68 9.56 3.74
C ASP A 54 -22.48 8.67 4.71
N ASN A 55 -23.56 8.02 4.24
CA ASN A 55 -24.47 7.26 5.09
C ASN A 55 -24.50 5.75 4.80
N GLN A 56 -23.60 5.26 3.96
CA GLN A 56 -23.51 3.85 3.62
C GLN A 56 -22.08 3.45 3.23
N VAL A 57 -21.78 2.16 3.43
CA VAL A 57 -20.61 1.50 2.88
C VAL A 57 -21.08 0.45 1.89
N HIS A 58 -20.58 0.55 0.67
CA HIS A 58 -20.85 -0.42 -0.38
C HIS A 58 -19.63 -1.33 -0.55
N VAL A 59 -19.85 -2.63 -0.50
CA VAL A 59 -18.79 -3.64 -0.58
C VAL A 59 -19.11 -4.58 -1.74
N PHE A 60 -18.23 -4.60 -2.72
CA PHE A 60 -18.20 -5.63 -3.76
C PHE A 60 -17.01 -6.56 -3.46
N GLY A 61 -17.25 -7.86 -3.48
CA GLY A 61 -16.24 -8.87 -3.26
C GLY A 61 -16.21 -9.89 -4.39
N ARG A 62 -14.99 -10.22 -4.83
CA ARG A 62 -14.73 -11.25 -5.84
C ARG A 62 -13.94 -12.39 -5.21
N VAL A 63 -14.59 -13.52 -5.04
CA VAL A 63 -14.03 -14.73 -4.43
C VAL A 63 -13.47 -15.62 -5.52
N LYS A 64 -12.19 -15.97 -5.43
CA LYS A 64 -11.48 -16.81 -6.41
C LYS A 64 -10.87 -18.03 -5.71
N SER A 65 -10.94 -19.16 -6.38
CA SER A 65 -10.25 -20.38 -5.98
C SER A 65 -8.95 -20.57 -6.77
N HIS A 66 -7.91 -20.99 -6.08
CA HIS A 66 -6.62 -21.37 -6.68
C HIS A 66 -6.37 -22.89 -6.65
N GLY A 67 -7.40 -23.70 -6.34
CA GLY A 67 -7.35 -25.18 -6.24
C GLY A 67 -8.42 -25.84 -7.07
N PHE A 68 -8.41 -27.17 -7.09
CA PHE A 68 -9.40 -27.99 -7.80
C PHE A 68 -10.36 -28.66 -6.80
N GLY A 69 -11.61 -28.89 -7.21
CA GLY A 69 -12.57 -29.71 -6.48
C GLY A 69 -13.38 -28.96 -5.43
N GLU A 70 -13.25 -29.30 -4.15
CA GLU A 70 -14.07 -28.75 -3.04
C GLU A 70 -14.05 -27.22 -2.91
N SER A 71 -13.08 -26.57 -3.55
CA SER A 71 -12.95 -25.13 -3.56
C SER A 71 -14.10 -24.39 -4.27
N ASP A 72 -14.76 -25.01 -5.26
CA ASP A 72 -15.84 -24.38 -6.03
C ASP A 72 -17.10 -24.19 -5.19
N GLU A 73 -17.47 -25.20 -4.38
CA GLU A 73 -18.60 -25.08 -3.47
C GLU A 73 -18.31 -24.03 -2.38
N ARG A 74 -17.08 -23.99 -1.89
CA ARG A 74 -16.66 -23.03 -0.88
C ARG A 74 -16.68 -21.59 -1.39
N VAL A 75 -16.25 -21.36 -2.64
CA VAL A 75 -16.37 -20.03 -3.31
C VAL A 75 -17.83 -19.57 -3.34
N ARG A 76 -18.78 -20.45 -3.71
CA ARG A 76 -20.21 -20.15 -3.70
C ARG A 76 -20.75 -19.87 -2.29
N GLN A 77 -20.32 -20.66 -1.29
CA GLN A 77 -20.74 -20.46 0.11
C GLN A 77 -20.28 -19.12 0.67
N ILE A 78 -19.03 -18.72 0.39
CA ILE A 78 -18.50 -17.41 0.79
C ILE A 78 -19.26 -16.28 0.09
N ALA A 79 -19.53 -16.40 -1.20
CA ALA A 79 -20.29 -15.39 -1.92
C ALA A 79 -21.75 -15.27 -1.40
N ALA A 80 -22.37 -16.38 -1.01
CA ALA A 80 -23.72 -16.38 -0.41
C ALA A 80 -23.72 -15.75 1.00
N ASN A 81 -22.70 -16.05 1.80
CA ASN A 81 -22.51 -15.55 3.16
C ASN A 81 -21.14 -14.88 3.31
N PRO A 82 -20.98 -13.66 2.79
CA PRO A 82 -19.68 -12.98 2.81
C PRO A 82 -19.23 -12.68 4.24
N PRO A 83 -17.91 -12.69 4.50
CA PRO A 83 -17.35 -12.43 5.81
C PRO A 83 -17.41 -10.93 6.13
N ILE A 84 -18.58 -10.43 6.40
CA ILE A 84 -18.87 -9.04 6.74
C ILE A 84 -19.66 -9.00 8.03
N GLU A 85 -19.15 -8.29 9.01
CA GLU A 85 -19.79 -8.07 10.30
C GLU A 85 -20.00 -6.59 10.55
N GLN A 86 -21.16 -6.23 11.05
CA GLN A 86 -21.49 -4.86 11.43
C GLN A 86 -21.97 -4.80 12.88
N THR A 87 -21.31 -3.96 13.67
CA THR A 87 -21.73 -3.63 15.04
C THR A 87 -21.84 -2.11 15.14
N GLY A 88 -23.05 -1.60 14.96
CA GLY A 88 -23.28 -0.14 14.89
C GLY A 88 -22.55 0.47 13.69
N ASN A 89 -21.60 1.37 13.95
CA ASN A 89 -20.75 2.00 12.94
C ASN A 89 -19.37 1.36 12.80
N ILE A 90 -19.14 0.20 13.39
CA ILE A 90 -17.91 -0.57 13.22
C ILE A 90 -18.19 -1.68 12.22
N LEU A 91 -17.42 -1.72 11.15
CA LEU A 91 -17.53 -2.68 10.07
C LEU A 91 -16.24 -3.50 9.99
N HIS A 92 -16.37 -4.82 10.06
CA HIS A 92 -15.30 -5.77 9.79
C HIS A 92 -15.61 -6.50 8.49
N ILE A 93 -14.74 -6.33 7.49
CA ILE A 93 -14.82 -6.94 6.17
C ILE A 93 -13.64 -7.88 6.04
N GLY A 94 -13.91 -9.16 5.78
CA GLY A 94 -12.89 -10.21 5.76
C GLY A 94 -12.58 -10.80 7.14
N SER A 95 -13.46 -10.65 8.13
CA SER A 95 -13.33 -11.27 9.45
C SER A 95 -13.46 -12.80 9.38
N HIS A 96 -12.85 -13.50 10.36
CA HIS A 96 -12.92 -14.96 10.53
C HIS A 96 -12.46 -15.79 9.31
N MET A 97 -11.39 -15.32 8.66
CA MET A 97 -10.80 -16.01 7.49
C MET A 97 -9.91 -17.22 7.86
N GLU A 98 -10.15 -17.87 9.00
CA GLU A 98 -9.47 -19.11 9.38
C GLU A 98 -9.77 -20.20 8.35
N ASN A 99 -8.73 -20.91 7.91
CA ASN A 99 -8.81 -22.02 6.93
C ASN A 99 -9.21 -21.64 5.49
N MET A 100 -8.90 -20.45 5.00
CA MET A 100 -9.09 -20.07 3.59
C MET A 100 -7.90 -20.48 2.70
N HIS A 101 -7.42 -21.71 2.83
CA HIS A 101 -6.39 -22.22 1.93
C HIS A 101 -6.91 -22.21 0.48
N ASN A 102 -6.11 -21.70 -0.45
CA ASN A 102 -6.41 -21.61 -1.87
C ASN A 102 -7.63 -20.77 -2.27
N ILE A 103 -8.06 -19.85 -1.41
CA ILE A 103 -9.11 -18.86 -1.73
C ILE A 103 -8.57 -17.46 -1.51
N SER A 104 -8.80 -16.59 -2.48
CA SER A 104 -8.57 -15.14 -2.35
C SER A 104 -9.88 -14.38 -2.50
N ILE A 105 -9.97 -13.24 -1.83
CA ILE A 105 -11.10 -12.32 -2.00
C ILE A 105 -10.54 -10.94 -2.32
N ASP A 106 -10.84 -10.47 -3.52
CA ASP A 106 -10.61 -9.07 -3.87
C ASP A 106 -11.79 -8.24 -3.39
N TYR A 107 -11.52 -7.10 -2.78
CA TYR A 107 -12.54 -6.17 -2.29
C TYR A 107 -12.46 -4.84 -3.03
N GLU A 108 -13.63 -4.37 -3.50
CA GLU A 108 -13.85 -3.01 -3.96
C GLU A 108 -14.85 -2.34 -3.01
N ILE A 109 -14.44 -1.28 -2.33
CA ILE A 109 -15.21 -0.67 -1.24
C ILE A 109 -15.41 0.81 -1.51
N LYS A 110 -16.68 1.25 -1.46
CA LYS A 110 -17.03 2.67 -1.44
C LYS A 110 -17.47 3.04 -0.05
N ALA A 111 -16.76 3.96 0.58
CA ALA A 111 -16.99 4.36 1.96
C ALA A 111 -16.98 5.90 2.12
N PRO A 112 -17.55 6.43 3.22
CA PRO A 112 -17.41 7.85 3.51
C PRO A 112 -15.94 8.28 3.58
N ALA A 113 -15.61 9.39 2.96
CA ALA A 113 -14.24 9.90 2.93
C ALA A 113 -13.65 10.17 4.35
N ARG A 114 -14.51 10.38 5.35
CA ARG A 114 -14.12 10.61 6.76
C ARG A 114 -14.17 9.34 7.63
N ALA A 115 -14.09 8.16 7.04
CA ALA A 115 -13.99 6.92 7.79
C ALA A 115 -12.67 6.84 8.58
N ILE A 116 -12.66 6.13 9.70
CA ILE A 116 -11.43 5.62 10.32
C ILE A 116 -11.12 4.31 9.61
N LEU A 117 -9.99 4.25 8.90
CA LEU A 117 -9.68 3.15 7.99
C LEU A 117 -8.49 2.33 8.46
N GLU A 118 -8.67 1.03 8.52
CA GLU A 118 -7.60 0.05 8.60
C GLU A 118 -7.80 -1.02 7.53
N ALA A 119 -6.85 -1.12 6.57
CA ALA A 119 -6.91 -2.10 5.50
C ALA A 119 -5.63 -2.95 5.48
N SER A 120 -5.79 -4.27 5.41
CA SER A 120 -4.68 -5.23 5.49
C SER A 120 -4.83 -6.37 4.49
N SER A 121 -3.80 -6.62 3.70
CA SER A 121 -3.70 -7.79 2.82
C SER A 121 -2.46 -8.63 3.18
N GLY A 122 -2.55 -9.95 3.08
CA GLY A 122 -1.36 -10.80 3.22
C GLY A 122 -0.43 -10.70 2.00
N SER A 123 -0.99 -10.72 0.80
CA SER A 123 -0.18 -10.78 -0.44
C SER A 123 -0.74 -9.97 -1.62
N GLY A 124 -1.80 -9.24 -1.45
CA GLY A 124 -2.39 -8.40 -2.50
C GLY A 124 -2.04 -6.93 -2.34
N ASP A 125 -2.29 -6.17 -3.37
CA ASP A 125 -2.13 -4.72 -3.36
C ASP A 125 -3.24 -4.05 -2.55
N VAL A 126 -2.90 -2.93 -1.92
CA VAL A 126 -3.86 -2.09 -1.19
C VAL A 126 -3.88 -0.71 -1.85
N THR A 127 -5.03 -0.34 -2.36
CA THR A 127 -5.26 0.96 -3.00
C THR A 127 -6.32 1.74 -2.24
N ASP A 128 -6.02 2.99 -1.92
CA ASP A 128 -6.95 3.95 -1.32
C ASP A 128 -6.89 5.28 -2.06
N THR A 129 -8.05 5.80 -2.45
CA THR A 129 -8.17 7.04 -3.24
C THR A 129 -8.85 8.17 -2.47
N GLY A 130 -8.60 8.29 -1.18
CA GLY A 130 -9.02 9.43 -0.36
C GLY A 130 -10.06 9.12 0.70
N VAL A 131 -10.04 7.90 1.22
CA VAL A 131 -10.82 7.49 2.38
C VAL A 131 -9.92 7.40 3.60
N GLY A 132 -10.35 8.01 4.69
CA GLY A 132 -9.71 7.89 6.00
C GLY A 132 -9.20 9.21 6.56
N VAL A 133 -9.54 9.43 7.82
CA VAL A 133 -9.02 10.53 8.64
C VAL A 133 -7.78 10.13 9.44
N ASN A 134 -7.55 8.83 9.63
CA ASN A 134 -6.35 8.23 10.17
C ASN A 134 -6.18 6.87 9.50
N ALA A 135 -5.81 6.87 8.22
CA ALA A 135 -5.72 5.65 7.45
C ALA A 135 -4.48 4.82 7.84
N ARG A 136 -4.69 3.52 8.02
CA ARG A 136 -3.62 2.54 8.18
C ARG A 136 -3.75 1.47 7.10
N LEU A 137 -2.76 1.40 6.22
CA LEU A 137 -2.76 0.46 5.10
C LEU A 137 -1.54 -0.46 5.22
N ASN A 138 -1.79 -1.77 5.23
CA ASN A 138 -0.74 -2.76 5.42
C ASN A 138 -0.82 -3.86 4.36
N THR A 139 0.31 -4.36 3.90
CA THR A 139 0.36 -5.59 3.12
C THR A 139 1.66 -6.35 3.40
N GLY A 140 1.61 -7.68 3.32
CA GLY A 140 2.82 -8.48 3.47
C GLY A 140 3.76 -8.41 2.27
N SER A 141 3.21 -8.52 1.06
CA SER A 141 4.02 -8.61 -0.16
C SER A 141 3.49 -7.80 -1.35
N GLY A 142 2.42 -7.08 -1.21
CA GLY A 142 1.83 -6.23 -2.25
C GLY A 142 2.36 -4.81 -2.22
N ASN A 143 1.97 -4.04 -3.21
CA ASN A 143 2.21 -2.61 -3.25
C ASN A 143 1.10 -1.85 -2.51
N ILE A 144 1.44 -0.67 -2.00
CA ILE A 144 0.46 0.25 -1.44
C ILE A 144 0.41 1.50 -2.32
N HIS A 145 -0.81 1.85 -2.73
CA HIS A 145 -1.08 3.06 -3.49
C HIS A 145 -2.15 3.88 -2.77
N ALA A 146 -1.74 4.99 -2.16
CA ALA A 146 -2.61 5.85 -1.36
C ALA A 146 -2.61 7.27 -1.93
N GLN A 147 -3.77 7.78 -2.30
CA GLN A 147 -3.91 9.13 -2.86
C GLN A 147 -5.01 9.91 -2.16
N GLY A 148 -4.87 11.22 -2.12
CA GLY A 148 -5.92 12.10 -1.61
C GLY A 148 -6.13 12.04 -0.10
N LEU A 149 -5.20 11.48 0.66
CA LEU A 149 -5.27 11.41 2.12
C LEU A 149 -5.09 12.82 2.73
N LYS A 150 -5.99 13.20 3.61
CA LYS A 150 -6.04 14.58 4.13
C LYS A 150 -5.38 14.76 5.48
N GLU A 151 -5.32 13.73 6.28
CA GLU A 151 -4.83 13.76 7.66
C GLU A 151 -3.65 12.80 7.84
N SER A 152 -3.33 12.44 9.07
CA SER A 152 -2.26 11.49 9.36
C SER A 152 -2.55 10.11 8.77
N PHE A 153 -1.53 9.42 8.29
CA PHE A 153 -1.66 8.05 7.81
C PHE A 153 -0.39 7.23 7.99
N SER A 154 -0.57 5.91 8.03
CA SER A 154 0.52 4.93 8.07
C SER A 154 0.36 3.92 6.94
N VAL A 155 1.44 3.69 6.19
CA VAL A 155 1.49 2.73 5.09
C VAL A 155 2.69 1.79 5.29
N GLU A 156 2.43 0.48 5.35
CA GLU A 156 3.48 -0.49 5.67
C GLU A 156 3.39 -1.71 4.75
N THR A 157 4.52 -2.12 4.15
CA THR A 157 4.59 -3.35 3.37
C THR A 157 5.88 -4.11 3.67
N GLY A 158 5.83 -5.44 3.60
CA GLY A 158 7.04 -6.25 3.77
C GLY A 158 7.97 -6.18 2.57
N SER A 159 7.44 -6.27 1.36
CA SER A 159 8.26 -6.41 0.14
C SER A 159 7.71 -5.66 -1.09
N GLY A 160 6.81 -4.75 -0.94
CA GLY A 160 6.25 -3.96 -2.04
C GLY A 160 6.73 -2.53 -2.08
N ASN A 161 6.37 -1.85 -3.13
CA ASN A 161 6.57 -0.42 -3.25
C ASN A 161 5.43 0.34 -2.57
N ILE A 162 5.75 1.52 -2.05
CA ILE A 162 4.81 2.46 -1.48
C ILE A 162 4.76 3.71 -2.37
N TYR A 163 3.56 4.04 -2.83
CA TYR A 163 3.25 5.35 -3.37
C TYR A 163 2.16 5.99 -2.51
N ALA A 164 2.43 7.17 -1.96
CA ALA A 164 1.42 7.89 -1.20
C ALA A 164 1.44 9.39 -1.48
N GLU A 165 0.26 9.99 -1.55
CA GLU A 165 0.07 11.42 -1.76
C GLU A 165 -0.85 12.00 -0.68
N GLN A 166 -0.36 13.05 0.00
CA GLN A 166 -1.12 13.80 0.98
C GLN A 166 -1.74 15.05 0.34
N THR A 167 -3.00 15.33 0.66
CA THR A 167 -3.70 16.54 0.18
C THR A 167 -4.05 17.51 1.31
N GLY A 168 -3.72 17.17 2.53
CA GLY A 168 -3.93 18.00 3.70
C GLY A 168 -2.66 18.13 4.53
N SER A 169 -2.79 17.96 5.84
CA SER A 169 -1.67 17.99 6.78
C SER A 169 -1.85 16.92 7.86
N GLY A 170 -0.75 16.48 8.43
CA GLY A 170 -0.71 15.45 9.46
C GLY A 170 0.53 14.58 9.30
N ASP A 171 0.79 13.77 10.31
CA ASP A 171 1.97 12.92 10.33
C ASP A 171 1.87 11.75 9.37
N VAL A 172 2.94 11.47 8.66
CA VAL A 172 3.03 10.37 7.71
C VAL A 172 4.08 9.36 8.16
N LYS A 173 3.68 8.10 8.17
CA LYS A 173 4.60 6.97 8.35
C LYS A 173 4.55 6.08 7.12
N ALA A 174 5.71 5.82 6.50
CA ALA A 174 5.86 4.89 5.38
C ALA A 174 7.02 3.93 5.67
N ASP A 175 6.75 2.62 5.65
CA ASP A 175 7.74 1.60 5.99
C ASP A 175 7.66 0.42 5.01
N THR A 176 8.79 0.03 4.43
CA THR A 176 8.89 -1.19 3.62
C THR A 176 10.18 -1.94 3.91
N GLY A 177 10.13 -3.25 3.90
CA GLY A 177 11.35 -4.06 4.04
C GLY A 177 12.23 -4.01 2.81
N SER A 178 11.64 -4.12 1.62
CA SER A 178 12.38 -4.21 0.35
C SER A 178 11.58 -3.61 -0.80
N GLY A 179 11.49 -2.34 -0.89
CA GLY A 179 10.78 -1.65 -1.95
C GLY A 179 11.09 -0.17 -1.96
N ASN A 180 10.69 0.49 -3.01
CA ASN A 180 10.83 1.92 -3.13
C ASN A 180 9.69 2.63 -2.42
N ILE A 181 9.99 3.82 -1.89
CA ILE A 181 9.01 4.71 -1.29
C ILE A 181 8.96 6.00 -2.09
N GLU A 182 7.78 6.34 -2.59
CA GLU A 182 7.52 7.63 -3.22
C GLU A 182 6.40 8.34 -2.45
N LEU A 183 6.73 9.47 -1.82
CA LEU A 183 5.78 10.28 -1.06
C LEU A 183 5.68 11.67 -1.66
N ARG A 184 4.45 12.14 -1.87
CA ARG A 184 4.18 13.43 -2.49
C ARG A 184 3.34 14.34 -1.62
N ASN A 185 3.64 15.63 -1.70
CA ASN A 185 2.90 16.71 -1.04
C ASN A 185 2.83 16.57 0.48
N ILE A 186 3.89 16.02 1.09
CA ILE A 186 3.94 15.78 2.54
C ILE A 186 4.01 17.13 3.28
N ASN A 187 3.05 17.32 4.18
CA ASN A 187 2.83 18.57 4.88
C ASN A 187 2.54 18.32 6.38
N GLY A 188 3.54 17.92 7.11
CA GLY A 188 3.50 17.51 8.52
C GLY A 188 4.78 16.80 8.91
N GLY A 189 4.76 16.04 9.99
CA GLY A 189 5.83 15.17 10.42
C GLY A 189 5.98 13.95 9.50
N LEU A 190 7.21 13.47 9.28
CA LEU A 190 7.46 12.33 8.41
C LEU A 190 8.43 11.32 9.02
N LYS A 191 8.04 10.05 8.91
CA LYS A 191 8.95 8.91 9.06
C LYS A 191 8.84 8.01 7.84
N ALA A 192 9.89 7.98 7.00
CA ALA A 192 9.98 7.09 5.84
C ALA A 192 11.19 6.16 6.01
N GLN A 193 10.96 4.86 5.86
CA GLN A 193 12.00 3.86 6.09
C GLN A 193 11.89 2.71 5.10
N THR A 194 13.04 2.30 4.51
CA THR A 194 13.15 1.06 3.74
C THR A 194 14.44 0.33 4.07
N GLY A 195 14.42 -0.99 4.02
CA GLY A 195 15.64 -1.78 4.15
C GLY A 195 16.49 -1.74 2.89
N SER A 196 15.86 -1.87 1.72
CA SER A 196 16.53 -1.86 0.42
C SER A 196 15.62 -1.25 -0.62
N GLY A 197 15.89 -0.04 -1.02
CA GLY A 197 15.13 0.67 -2.02
C GLY A 197 15.39 2.17 -1.99
N ASP A 198 15.02 2.83 -3.04
CA ASP A 198 15.13 4.28 -3.16
C ASP A 198 13.95 4.96 -2.46
N ILE A 199 14.22 6.14 -1.91
CA ILE A 199 13.20 6.99 -1.30
C ILE A 199 13.12 8.31 -2.06
N LYS A 200 11.95 8.63 -2.59
CA LYS A 200 11.67 9.90 -3.26
C LYS A 200 10.60 10.66 -2.48
N LEU A 201 10.92 11.88 -2.10
CA LEU A 201 10.06 12.70 -1.25
C LEU A 201 9.86 14.08 -1.86
N ASN A 202 8.61 14.54 -1.86
CA ASN A 202 8.25 15.89 -2.22
C ASN A 202 7.33 16.47 -1.14
N GLY A 203 7.57 17.71 -0.72
CA GLY A 203 6.70 18.37 0.25
C GLY A 203 7.32 19.55 1.00
N GLU A 204 6.56 20.06 1.96
CA GLU A 204 6.95 21.17 2.83
C GLU A 204 7.15 20.66 4.26
N PRO A 205 8.39 20.60 4.78
CA PRO A 205 8.63 20.16 6.15
C PRO A 205 8.14 21.22 7.13
N ARG A 206 6.99 20.99 7.75
CA ARG A 206 6.46 21.82 8.85
C ARG A 206 6.85 21.30 10.22
N GLU A 207 7.17 20.02 10.27
CA GLU A 207 7.68 19.30 11.44
C GLU A 207 8.91 18.47 11.06
N GLY A 208 9.48 17.75 12.01
CA GLY A 208 10.69 16.95 11.77
C GLY A 208 10.45 15.79 10.81
N TRP A 209 11.36 15.60 9.86
CA TRP A 209 11.38 14.46 8.96
C TRP A 209 12.52 13.52 9.31
N ARG A 210 12.24 12.22 9.33
CA ARG A 210 13.25 11.16 9.41
C ARG A 210 13.12 10.23 8.21
N VAL A 211 14.19 10.14 7.43
CA VAL A 211 14.25 9.35 6.21
C VAL A 211 15.44 8.41 6.31
N THR A 212 15.21 7.11 6.20
CA THR A 212 16.26 6.10 6.39
C THR A 212 16.13 5.01 5.34
N THR A 213 17.24 4.68 4.65
CA THR A 213 17.33 3.48 3.82
C THR A 213 18.62 2.72 4.16
N GLY A 214 18.56 1.40 4.14
CA GLY A 214 19.77 0.58 4.32
C GLY A 214 20.65 0.60 3.07
N SER A 215 20.04 0.43 1.90
CA SER A 215 20.70 0.45 0.59
C SER A 215 19.80 1.07 -0.45
N GLY A 216 20.09 2.26 -0.87
CA GLY A 216 19.32 3.01 -1.86
C GLY A 216 19.61 4.50 -1.81
N ASN A 217 19.17 5.19 -2.83
CA ASN A 217 19.30 6.63 -2.92
C ASN A 217 18.12 7.32 -2.24
N VAL A 218 18.36 8.56 -1.80
CA VAL A 218 17.33 9.42 -1.25
C VAL A 218 17.32 10.72 -2.04
N ASP A 219 16.18 11.00 -2.69
CA ASP A 219 15.95 12.24 -3.41
C ASP A 219 14.84 13.03 -2.69
N LEU A 220 15.15 14.27 -2.29
CA LEU A 220 14.27 15.19 -1.58
C LEU A 220 13.99 16.43 -2.41
N TRP A 221 12.72 16.77 -2.61
CA TRP A 221 12.28 18.04 -3.21
C TRP A 221 11.50 18.83 -2.17
N THR A 222 12.14 19.89 -1.66
CA THR A 222 11.61 20.73 -0.57
C THR A 222 11.29 22.16 -0.99
N GLU A 223 11.40 22.45 -2.30
CA GLU A 223 11.18 23.78 -2.87
C GLU A 223 11.94 24.89 -2.12
N LYS A 224 11.23 25.92 -1.66
CA LYS A 224 11.80 27.06 -0.94
C LYS A 224 11.69 26.96 0.57
N SER A 225 11.42 25.78 1.10
CA SER A 225 11.24 25.57 2.53
C SER A 225 12.49 25.90 3.33
N ALA A 226 12.29 26.40 4.54
CA ALA A 226 13.35 26.65 5.52
C ALA A 226 13.44 25.45 6.48
N PHE A 227 14.61 24.83 6.59
CA PHE A 227 14.82 23.66 7.45
C PHE A 227 16.28 23.48 7.86
N ASN A 228 16.50 22.64 8.86
CA ASN A 228 17.84 22.17 9.22
C ASN A 228 18.04 20.78 8.57
N LEU A 229 19.09 20.64 7.78
CA LEU A 229 19.48 19.36 7.19
C LEU A 229 20.53 18.67 8.06
N ASP A 230 20.33 17.37 8.31
CA ASP A 230 21.30 16.47 8.93
C ASP A 230 21.32 15.19 8.07
N ALA A 231 22.26 15.12 7.11
CA ALA A 231 22.34 14.06 6.12
C ALA A 231 23.63 13.26 6.27
N SER A 232 23.52 11.93 6.28
CA SER A 232 24.65 11.02 6.37
C SER A 232 24.51 9.81 5.46
N THR A 233 25.62 9.40 4.84
CA THR A 233 25.75 8.16 4.06
C THR A 233 26.97 7.37 4.52
N GLY A 234 26.85 6.04 4.54
CA GLY A 234 28.01 5.18 4.78
C GLY A 234 28.93 5.04 3.57
N SER A 235 28.33 4.96 2.37
CA SER A 235 29.04 4.88 1.08
C SER A 235 28.19 5.57 0.02
N GLY A 236 28.66 6.69 -0.51
CA GLY A 236 27.98 7.51 -1.50
C GLY A 236 28.33 8.97 -1.33
N ASP A 237 27.65 9.81 -2.09
CA ASP A 237 27.84 11.25 -2.08
C ASP A 237 26.57 11.96 -1.58
N ILE A 238 26.75 13.11 -0.94
CA ILE A 238 25.65 13.98 -0.53
C ILE A 238 25.72 15.25 -1.36
N HIS A 239 24.64 15.57 -2.06
CA HIS A 239 24.53 16.75 -2.89
C HIS A 239 23.32 17.59 -2.46
N SER A 240 23.49 18.89 -2.40
CA SER A 240 22.40 19.84 -2.18
C SER A 240 22.45 20.96 -3.21
N ASP A 241 21.33 21.21 -3.85
CA ASP A 241 21.16 22.35 -4.78
C ASP A 241 20.89 23.65 -4.02
N HIS A 242 20.63 23.59 -2.72
CA HIS A 242 20.37 24.75 -1.88
C HIS A 242 21.67 25.36 -1.33
N GLU A 243 21.71 26.70 -1.24
CA GLU A 243 22.72 27.38 -0.43
C GLU A 243 22.51 27.05 1.06
N MET A 244 23.59 26.62 1.71
CA MET A 244 23.55 26.13 3.08
C MET A 244 24.50 26.88 3.98
N SER A 245 24.03 27.33 5.14
CA SER A 245 24.92 27.76 6.23
C SER A 245 25.35 26.55 7.04
N VAL A 246 26.57 26.04 6.79
CA VAL A 246 27.11 24.87 7.47
C VAL A 246 27.53 25.24 8.89
N GLN A 247 27.09 24.46 9.89
CA GLN A 247 27.52 24.57 11.27
C GLN A 247 28.20 23.25 11.69
N GLY A 248 29.50 23.27 11.86
CA GLY A 248 30.27 22.10 12.29
C GLY A 248 31.20 21.53 11.22
N SER A 249 31.54 20.24 11.33
CA SER A 249 32.41 19.55 10.38
C SER A 249 31.66 19.14 9.14
N PHE A 250 32.15 19.55 7.98
CA PHE A 250 31.71 19.08 6.68
C PHE A 250 32.56 17.90 6.23
N SER A 251 31.94 16.81 5.83
CA SER A 251 32.67 15.69 5.23
C SER A 251 31.93 15.18 4.00
N LYS A 252 32.59 14.38 3.18
CA LYS A 252 31.97 13.75 2.00
C LYS A 252 30.73 12.92 2.35
N HIS A 253 30.70 12.36 3.55
CA HIS A 253 29.67 11.41 4.01
C HIS A 253 28.76 11.96 5.10
N HIS A 254 28.91 13.24 5.48
CA HIS A 254 28.04 13.88 6.47
C HIS A 254 27.97 15.37 6.24
N ILE A 255 26.76 15.89 6.15
CA ILE A 255 26.46 17.32 6.00
C ILE A 255 25.43 17.71 7.04
N SER A 256 25.73 18.77 7.80
CA SER A 256 24.76 19.37 8.70
C SER A 256 24.77 20.90 8.51
N GLY A 257 23.59 21.49 8.32
CA GLY A 257 23.50 22.93 8.09
C GLY A 257 22.06 23.44 8.04
N LYS A 258 21.96 24.75 7.89
CA LYS A 258 20.67 25.44 7.77
C LYS A 258 20.43 25.83 6.32
N ILE A 259 19.28 25.52 5.80
CA ILE A 259 18.79 25.93 4.49
C ILE A 259 17.72 27.00 4.69
N ASN A 260 17.80 28.11 3.95
CA ASN A 260 16.87 29.24 4.00
C ASN A 260 16.61 29.80 5.43
N GLY A 261 17.65 29.82 6.29
CA GLY A 261 17.55 30.33 7.67
C GLY A 261 17.26 29.28 8.72
N GLY A 262 16.96 28.04 8.33
CA GLY A 262 16.68 26.93 9.24
C GLY A 262 15.23 26.86 9.70
N GLY A 263 14.85 25.73 10.26
CA GLY A 263 13.48 25.41 10.69
C GLY A 263 13.41 24.01 11.27
N PRO A 264 12.35 23.25 10.96
CA PRO A 264 12.26 21.84 11.32
C PRO A 264 13.47 21.05 10.85
N THR A 265 13.80 19.98 11.54
CA THR A 265 14.99 19.17 11.18
C THR A 265 14.60 18.03 10.25
N ILE A 266 15.25 17.96 9.10
CA ILE A 266 15.22 16.83 8.19
C ILE A 266 16.49 16.00 8.45
N ARG A 267 16.30 14.79 8.95
CA ARG A 267 17.37 13.81 9.11
C ARG A 267 17.27 12.75 8.03
N VAL A 268 18.37 12.57 7.26
CA VAL A 268 18.44 11.59 6.17
C VAL A 268 19.64 10.68 6.41
N GLU A 269 19.39 9.39 6.41
CA GLU A 269 20.43 8.38 6.63
C GLU A 269 20.33 7.29 5.56
N THR A 270 21.45 6.98 4.87
CA THR A 270 21.57 5.81 4.01
C THR A 270 22.84 5.03 4.36
N GLY A 271 22.75 3.71 4.35
CA GLY A 271 23.95 2.87 4.52
C GLY A 271 24.81 2.87 3.26
N SER A 272 24.17 2.73 2.09
CA SER A 272 24.85 2.75 0.78
C SER A 272 23.95 3.40 -0.26
N GLY A 273 24.36 4.54 -0.77
CA GLY A 273 23.63 5.32 -1.77
C GLY A 273 23.88 6.80 -1.64
N ASP A 274 23.40 7.54 -2.61
CA ASP A 274 23.52 8.98 -2.67
C ASP A 274 22.30 9.67 -2.03
N ILE A 275 22.53 10.85 -1.46
CA ILE A 275 21.49 11.74 -0.96
C ILE A 275 21.50 13.01 -1.80
N ARG A 276 20.36 13.34 -2.39
CA ARG A 276 20.17 14.57 -3.18
C ARG A 276 19.03 15.39 -2.60
N VAL A 277 19.29 16.69 -2.42
CA VAL A 277 18.33 17.66 -1.88
C VAL A 277 18.17 18.78 -2.90
N HIS A 278 16.97 18.85 -3.50
CA HIS A 278 16.61 19.79 -4.58
C HIS A 278 15.71 20.91 -4.12
#